data_31afad6ad90eddf8820f6267341730ca
#
_entry.id   31afad6ad90eddf8820f6267341730ca
#
_cell.length_a   1.000
_cell.length_b   1.000
_cell.length_c   1.000
_cell.angle_alpha   90.00
_cell.angle_beta   90.00
_cell.angle_gamma   90.00
#
_symmetry.space_group_name_H-M   'P 1'
#
loop_
_entity.id
_entity.type
_entity.pdbx_description
1 polymer ?
#
loop_
_entity_poly.entity_id
_entity_poly.type
_entity_poly.pdbx_seq_one_letter_code
_entity_poly.pdbx_strand_id
1 'polypeptide(L)'
;MPPKDAIVVDWELLAVTSPLAVALQVRELLQDGDSTNALRGLEELIDVLARSEDRELRHRMEVLMMHILKWQTQPPGTKSWRLTINEQRRQIAELRQDNPRFTEAYIRERWPRYLQIALAKAHDEMDQPAAADTLSWKEVFEEIYDERPKQ
;
A
#
# COMPACT_ATOMS: atom_id res chain seq x y z
N MET A 1 -27.49 -31.08 -16.84
CA MET A 1 -26.20 -31.79 -16.59
C MET A 1 -25.08 -30.93 -17.13
N PRO A 2 -24.12 -30.52 -16.31
CA PRO A 2 -23.00 -29.76 -16.88
C PRO A 2 -22.22 -30.67 -17.85
N PRO A 3 -21.66 -30.12 -18.93
CA PRO A 3 -20.85 -30.92 -19.85
C PRO A 3 -19.72 -31.59 -19.09
N LYS A 4 -19.37 -32.83 -19.47
CA LYS A 4 -18.31 -33.60 -18.82
C LYS A 4 -16.96 -32.91 -18.82
N ASP A 5 -16.79 -31.92 -19.69
CA ASP A 5 -15.56 -31.17 -19.88
C ASP A 5 -15.63 -29.75 -19.31
N ALA A 6 -16.61 -29.47 -18.42
CA ALA A 6 -16.70 -28.16 -17.76
C ALA A 6 -15.47 -27.99 -16.86
N ILE A 7 -14.55 -27.12 -17.28
CA ILE A 7 -13.38 -26.76 -16.49
C ILE A 7 -13.88 -25.91 -15.33
N VAL A 8 -13.68 -26.40 -14.10
CA VAL A 8 -13.91 -25.60 -12.91
C VAL A 8 -12.68 -24.72 -12.73
N VAL A 9 -12.86 -23.40 -12.91
CA VAL A 9 -11.78 -22.45 -12.73
C VAL A 9 -11.62 -22.18 -11.25
N ASP A 10 -10.40 -22.39 -10.74
CA ASP A 10 -10.02 -21.92 -9.40
C ASP A 10 -9.67 -20.44 -9.50
N TRP A 11 -10.68 -19.60 -9.32
CA TRP A 11 -10.55 -18.16 -9.45
C TRP A 11 -9.58 -17.56 -8.44
N GLU A 12 -9.57 -18.06 -7.20
CA GLU A 12 -8.67 -17.54 -6.16
C GLU A 12 -7.22 -17.78 -6.53
N LEU A 13 -6.89 -19.02 -6.95
CA LEU A 13 -5.53 -19.36 -7.36
C LEU A 13 -5.12 -18.58 -8.61
N LEU A 14 -6.00 -18.49 -9.60
CA LEU A 14 -5.71 -17.79 -10.86
C LEU A 14 -5.49 -16.30 -10.61
N ALA A 15 -6.30 -15.65 -9.76
CA ALA A 15 -6.20 -14.23 -9.44
C ALA A 15 -4.88 -13.90 -8.73
N VAL A 16 -4.45 -14.75 -7.81
CA VAL A 16 -3.16 -14.57 -7.10
C VAL A 16 -1.98 -14.76 -8.06
N THR A 17 -2.10 -15.71 -9.01
CA THR A 17 -1.02 -16.03 -9.94
C THR A 17 -0.93 -15.00 -11.07
N SER A 18 -2.07 -14.62 -11.66
CA SER A 18 -2.11 -13.71 -12.81
C SER A 18 -3.45 -12.98 -12.90
N PRO A 19 -3.54 -11.74 -12.42
CA PRO A 19 -4.74 -10.91 -12.61
C PRO A 19 -5.13 -10.74 -14.08
N LEU A 20 -4.16 -10.63 -14.98
CA LEU A 20 -4.43 -10.54 -16.42
C LEU A 20 -5.12 -11.80 -16.94
N ALA A 21 -4.69 -12.97 -16.48
CA ALA A 21 -5.33 -14.23 -16.89
C ALA A 21 -6.78 -14.30 -16.45
N VAL A 22 -7.10 -13.79 -15.24
CA VAL A 22 -8.48 -13.67 -14.77
C VAL A 22 -9.29 -12.78 -15.70
N ALA A 23 -8.78 -11.60 -16.02
CA ALA A 23 -9.46 -10.63 -16.90
C ALA A 23 -9.73 -11.24 -18.29
N LEU A 24 -8.76 -11.96 -18.85
CA LEU A 24 -8.89 -12.63 -20.15
C LEU A 24 -9.96 -13.74 -20.09
N GLN A 25 -9.99 -14.53 -19.02
CA GLN A 25 -10.97 -15.58 -18.83
C GLN A 25 -12.39 -15.00 -18.64
N VAL A 26 -12.51 -13.90 -17.88
CA VAL A 26 -13.78 -13.17 -17.71
C VAL A 26 -14.31 -12.71 -19.08
N ARG A 27 -13.43 -12.12 -19.90
CA ARG A 27 -13.80 -11.67 -21.24
C ARG A 27 -14.34 -12.82 -22.10
N GLU A 28 -13.65 -13.96 -22.08
CA GLU A 28 -14.07 -15.15 -22.83
C GLU A 28 -15.44 -15.65 -22.38
N LEU A 29 -15.66 -15.74 -21.06
CA LEU A 29 -16.96 -16.14 -20.51
C LEU A 29 -18.09 -15.19 -20.91
N LEU A 30 -17.82 -13.88 -20.91
CA LEU A 30 -18.81 -12.88 -21.36
C LEU A 30 -19.13 -13.03 -22.84
N GLN A 31 -18.12 -13.32 -23.68
CA GLN A 31 -18.34 -13.57 -25.11
C GLN A 31 -19.19 -14.83 -25.35
N ASP A 32 -19.05 -15.83 -24.48
CA ASP A 32 -19.83 -17.07 -24.54
C ASP A 32 -21.21 -16.96 -23.88
N GLY A 33 -21.56 -15.79 -23.32
CA GLY A 33 -22.82 -15.54 -22.66
C GLY A 33 -22.92 -16.05 -21.23
N ASP A 34 -21.81 -16.49 -20.62
CA ASP A 34 -21.78 -16.99 -19.25
C ASP A 34 -21.44 -15.86 -18.26
N SER A 35 -22.43 -14.99 -18.02
CA SER A 35 -22.27 -13.84 -17.14
C SER A 35 -22.12 -14.22 -15.66
N THR A 36 -22.69 -15.34 -15.24
CA THR A 36 -22.62 -15.80 -13.84
C THR A 36 -21.19 -16.15 -13.44
N ASN A 37 -20.51 -16.95 -14.24
CA ASN A 37 -19.12 -17.30 -13.97
C ASN A 37 -18.16 -16.13 -14.23
N ALA A 38 -18.48 -15.30 -15.23
CA ALA A 38 -17.70 -14.07 -15.48
C ALA A 38 -17.73 -13.14 -14.26
N LEU A 39 -18.88 -12.99 -13.61
CA LEU A 39 -19.01 -12.16 -12.41
C LEU A 39 -18.15 -12.69 -11.25
N ARG A 40 -18.12 -14.00 -11.05
CA ARG A 40 -17.27 -14.63 -10.02
C ARG A 40 -15.80 -14.30 -10.25
N GLY A 41 -15.33 -14.43 -11.47
CA GLY A 41 -13.96 -14.08 -11.83
C GLY A 41 -13.66 -12.60 -11.61
N LEU A 42 -14.59 -11.72 -11.98
CA LEU A 42 -14.47 -10.29 -11.79
C LEU A 42 -14.38 -9.92 -10.30
N GLU A 43 -15.19 -10.53 -9.44
CA GLU A 43 -15.15 -10.31 -8.00
C GLU A 43 -13.79 -10.68 -7.40
N GLU A 44 -13.23 -11.82 -7.79
CA GLU A 44 -11.90 -12.23 -7.35
C GLU A 44 -10.81 -11.28 -7.86
N LEU A 45 -10.94 -10.81 -9.09
CA LEU A 45 -10.01 -9.82 -9.65
C LEU A 45 -10.05 -8.51 -8.88
N ILE A 46 -11.24 -8.01 -8.58
CA ILE A 46 -11.42 -6.79 -7.78
C ILE A 46 -10.76 -6.94 -6.41
N ASP A 47 -10.98 -8.07 -5.72
CA ASP A 47 -10.40 -8.32 -4.41
C ASP A 47 -8.87 -8.34 -4.44
N VAL A 48 -8.29 -9.02 -5.41
CA VAL A 48 -6.83 -9.12 -5.54
C VAL A 48 -6.21 -7.78 -5.87
N LEU A 49 -6.79 -7.01 -6.79
CA LEU A 49 -6.28 -5.69 -7.15
C LEU A 49 -6.39 -4.72 -5.99
N ALA A 50 -7.52 -4.71 -5.28
CA ALA A 50 -7.72 -3.84 -4.11
C ALA A 50 -6.70 -4.16 -3.02
N ARG A 51 -6.49 -5.44 -2.69
CA ARG A 51 -5.50 -5.84 -1.68
C ARG A 51 -4.08 -5.47 -2.09
N SER A 52 -3.75 -5.58 -3.36
CA SER A 52 -2.42 -5.22 -3.88
C SER A 52 -2.15 -3.73 -3.72
N GLU A 53 -3.12 -2.87 -4.08
CA GLU A 53 -3.01 -1.42 -3.93
C GLU A 53 -2.94 -1.01 -2.45
N ASP A 54 -3.78 -1.61 -1.60
CA ASP A 54 -3.77 -1.35 -0.15
C ASP A 54 -2.43 -1.72 0.48
N ARG A 55 -1.85 -2.82 0.05
CA ARG A 55 -0.54 -3.27 0.52
C ARG A 55 0.57 -2.31 0.08
N GLU A 56 0.52 -1.81 -1.14
CA GLU A 56 1.48 -0.84 -1.64
C GLU A 56 1.42 0.45 -0.82
N LEU A 57 0.21 0.99 -0.63
CA LEU A 57 0.03 2.20 0.19
C LEU A 57 0.55 1.98 1.62
N ARG A 58 0.18 0.87 2.24
CA ARG A 58 0.63 0.53 3.59
C ARG A 58 2.14 0.48 3.67
N HIS A 59 2.79 -0.23 2.76
CA HIS A 59 4.25 -0.35 2.76
C HIS A 59 4.92 1.01 2.65
N ARG A 60 4.46 1.88 1.74
CA ARG A 60 5.01 3.21 1.57
C ARG A 60 4.79 4.10 2.79
N MET A 61 3.61 4.01 3.41
CA MET A 61 3.31 4.75 4.65
C MET A 61 4.22 4.29 5.80
N GLU A 62 4.40 2.98 5.94
CA GLU A 62 5.29 2.42 6.97
C GLU A 62 6.73 2.89 6.81
N VAL A 63 7.25 2.86 5.59
CA VAL A 63 8.63 3.30 5.29
C VAL A 63 8.78 4.80 5.56
N LEU A 64 7.80 5.60 5.13
CA LEU A 64 7.80 7.05 5.35
C LEU A 64 7.80 7.38 6.84
N MET A 65 6.86 6.82 7.58
CA MET A 65 6.74 7.07 9.02
C MET A 65 7.98 6.58 9.78
N MET A 66 8.51 5.42 9.42
CA MET A 66 9.73 4.88 10.03
C MET A 66 10.90 5.85 9.89
N HIS A 67 11.11 6.40 8.71
CA HIS A 67 12.21 7.33 8.47
C HIS A 67 12.03 8.66 9.20
N ILE A 68 10.79 9.13 9.32
CA ILE A 68 10.49 10.34 10.10
C ILE A 68 10.74 10.07 11.59
N LEU A 69 10.32 8.95 12.12
CA LEU A 69 10.58 8.55 13.52
C LEU A 69 12.08 8.46 13.80
N LYS A 70 12.83 7.88 12.88
CA LYS A 70 14.29 7.82 12.99
C LYS A 70 14.90 9.22 12.99
N TRP A 71 14.42 10.09 12.10
CA TRP A 71 14.90 11.47 12.05
C TRP A 71 14.66 12.22 13.35
N GLN A 72 13.45 12.10 13.92
CA GLN A 72 13.09 12.76 15.17
C GLN A 72 13.87 12.21 16.37
N THR A 73 14.27 10.95 16.32
CA THR A 73 15.00 10.28 17.40
C THR A 73 16.49 10.59 17.35
N GLN A 74 17.05 10.70 16.16
CA GLN A 74 18.47 10.94 15.93
C GLN A 74 18.70 12.14 15.00
N PRO A 75 18.27 13.35 15.41
CA PRO A 75 18.46 14.54 14.57
C PRO A 75 19.91 15.06 14.65
N PRO A 76 20.43 15.64 13.55
CA PRO A 76 19.81 15.62 12.24
C PRO A 76 19.94 14.24 11.60
N GLY A 77 18.92 13.85 10.81
CA GLY A 77 18.99 12.60 10.06
C GLY A 77 20.03 12.66 8.94
N THR A 78 20.14 11.57 8.20
CA THR A 78 21.09 11.46 7.11
C THR A 78 20.46 11.95 5.78
N LYS A 79 21.32 12.25 4.81
CA LYS A 79 20.88 12.56 3.45
C LYS A 79 20.04 11.42 2.87
N SER A 80 20.44 10.17 3.13
CA SER A 80 19.71 8.99 2.69
C SER A 80 18.28 8.97 3.23
N TRP A 81 18.10 9.28 4.52
CA TRP A 81 16.78 9.35 5.14
C TRP A 81 15.92 10.46 4.52
N ARG A 82 16.50 11.64 4.30
CA ARG A 82 15.80 12.74 3.66
C ARG A 82 15.31 12.37 2.26
N LEU A 83 16.18 11.75 1.46
CA LEU A 83 15.83 11.31 0.11
C LEU A 83 14.73 10.27 0.14
N THR A 84 14.75 9.34 1.10
CA THR A 84 13.70 8.33 1.26
C THR A 84 12.36 8.98 1.65
N ILE A 85 12.37 9.92 2.60
CA ILE A 85 11.17 10.65 3.02
C ILE A 85 10.54 11.34 1.83
N ASN A 86 11.33 12.10 1.06
CA ASN A 86 10.84 12.82 -0.11
C ASN A 86 10.32 11.87 -1.20
N GLU A 87 11.02 10.78 -1.46
CA GLU A 87 10.61 9.79 -2.46
C GLU A 87 9.31 9.10 -2.08
N GLN A 88 9.15 8.69 -0.82
CA GLN A 88 7.92 8.05 -0.38
C GLN A 88 6.73 9.01 -0.42
N ARG A 89 6.92 10.27 -0.06
CA ARG A 89 5.88 11.30 -0.20
C ARG A 89 5.45 11.44 -1.65
N ARG A 90 6.39 11.46 -2.58
CA ARG A 90 6.12 11.55 -4.03
C ARG A 90 5.34 10.33 -4.51
N GLN A 91 5.79 9.14 -4.14
CA GLN A 91 5.16 7.88 -4.53
C GLN A 91 3.73 7.76 -3.98
N ILE A 92 3.51 8.20 -2.73
CA ILE A 92 2.18 8.20 -2.13
C ILE A 92 1.26 9.19 -2.85
N ALA A 93 1.77 10.37 -3.22
CA ALA A 93 1.00 11.36 -3.98
C ALA A 93 0.57 10.81 -5.34
N GLU A 94 1.46 10.13 -6.07
CA GLU A 94 1.14 9.47 -7.33
C GLU A 94 0.09 8.37 -7.13
N LEU A 95 0.27 7.54 -6.11
CA LEU A 95 -0.64 6.45 -5.81
C LEU A 95 -2.05 6.96 -5.51
N ARG A 96 -2.16 8.06 -4.77
CA ARG A 96 -3.45 8.72 -4.48
C ARG A 96 -4.08 9.35 -5.70
N GLN A 97 -3.26 9.90 -6.60
CA GLN A 97 -3.75 10.46 -7.87
C GLN A 97 -4.33 9.35 -8.77
N ASP A 98 -3.66 8.22 -8.84
CA ASP A 98 -4.08 7.08 -9.66
C ASP A 98 -5.25 6.29 -9.03
N ASN A 99 -5.40 6.39 -7.71
CA ASN A 99 -6.41 5.65 -6.95
C ASN A 99 -7.24 6.62 -6.10
N PRO A 100 -8.33 7.20 -6.65
CA PRO A 100 -9.12 8.21 -5.95
C PRO A 100 -9.73 7.73 -4.63
N ARG A 101 -9.85 6.42 -4.40
CA ARG A 101 -10.33 5.87 -3.12
C ARG A 101 -9.37 6.12 -1.95
N PHE A 102 -8.09 6.44 -2.23
CA PHE A 102 -7.11 6.76 -1.20
C PHE A 102 -7.21 8.22 -0.75
N THR A 103 -8.33 8.55 -0.16
CA THR A 103 -8.59 9.87 0.41
C THR A 103 -7.82 10.06 1.72
N GLU A 104 -7.75 11.31 2.19
CA GLU A 104 -7.19 11.59 3.51
C GLU A 104 -7.93 10.80 4.60
N ALA A 105 -9.26 10.74 4.53
CA ALA A 105 -10.08 9.98 5.48
C ALA A 105 -9.72 8.48 5.48
N TYR A 106 -9.52 7.90 4.29
CA TYR A 106 -9.09 6.51 4.13
C TYR A 106 -7.75 6.25 4.83
N ILE A 107 -6.78 7.13 4.59
CA ILE A 107 -5.43 7.03 5.18
C ILE A 107 -5.49 7.23 6.69
N ARG A 108 -6.23 8.24 7.18
CA ARG A 108 -6.38 8.53 8.62
C ARG A 108 -7.03 7.38 9.38
N GLU A 109 -8.00 6.71 8.78
CA GLU A 109 -8.63 5.54 9.40
C GLU A 109 -7.64 4.42 9.65
N ARG A 110 -6.64 4.27 8.79
CA ARG A 110 -5.60 3.22 8.85
C ARG A 110 -4.31 3.68 9.54
N TRP A 111 -4.25 4.94 9.93
CA TRP A 111 -3.07 5.56 10.53
C TRP A 111 -2.49 4.80 11.73
N PRO A 112 -3.31 4.37 12.71
CA PRO A 112 -2.79 3.64 13.86
C PRO A 112 -2.04 2.37 13.49
N ARG A 113 -2.51 1.67 12.47
CA ARG A 113 -1.85 0.44 11.99
C ARG A 113 -0.52 0.74 11.33
N TYR A 114 -0.47 1.75 10.47
CA TYR A 114 0.77 2.18 9.83
C TYR A 114 1.81 2.60 10.87
N LEU A 115 1.37 3.38 11.84
CA LEU A 115 2.24 3.89 12.90
C LEU A 115 2.78 2.77 13.78
N GLN A 116 1.96 1.82 14.16
CA GLN A 116 2.37 0.68 14.99
C GLN A 116 3.51 -0.09 14.32
N ILE A 117 3.38 -0.38 13.04
CA ILE A 117 4.39 -1.11 12.29
C ILE A 117 5.65 -0.26 12.10
N ALA A 118 5.49 1.02 11.80
CA ALA A 118 6.61 1.95 11.64
C ALA A 118 7.42 2.10 12.93
N LEU A 119 6.75 2.18 14.07
CA LEU A 119 7.41 2.24 15.39
C LEU A 119 8.24 0.98 15.66
N ALA A 120 7.69 -0.20 15.38
CA ALA A 120 8.40 -1.46 15.57
C ALA A 120 9.65 -1.53 14.67
N LYS A 121 9.50 -1.15 13.40
CA LYS A 121 10.61 -1.15 12.44
C LYS A 121 11.68 -0.13 12.80
N ALA A 122 11.28 1.07 13.23
CA ALA A 122 12.23 2.10 13.66
C ALA A 122 13.02 1.64 14.89
N HIS A 123 12.35 1.04 15.87
CA HIS A 123 13.00 0.48 17.05
C HIS A 123 14.05 -0.58 16.65
N ASP A 124 13.68 -1.51 15.79
CA ASP A 124 14.58 -2.57 15.34
C ASP A 124 15.81 -2.03 14.62
N GLU A 125 15.63 -1.04 13.75
CA GLU A 125 16.75 -0.47 12.99
C GLU A 125 17.66 0.41 13.83
N MET A 126 17.13 1.16 14.79
CA MET A 126 17.91 2.03 15.65
C MET A 126 18.45 1.33 16.90
N ASP A 127 17.91 0.15 17.21
CA ASP A 127 18.18 -0.58 18.46
C ASP A 127 17.86 0.27 19.70
N GLN A 128 16.84 1.12 19.58
CA GLN A 128 16.32 1.97 20.66
C GLN A 128 14.90 2.41 20.34
N PRO A 129 14.09 2.77 21.36
CA PRO A 129 12.75 3.28 21.15
C PRO A 129 12.78 4.60 20.37
N ALA A 130 11.74 4.85 19.57
CA ALA A 130 11.53 6.14 18.93
C ALA A 130 11.27 7.23 19.98
N ALA A 131 11.71 8.46 19.71
CA ALA A 131 11.53 9.60 20.61
C ALA A 131 10.04 9.98 20.77
N ALA A 132 9.22 9.68 19.77
CA ALA A 132 7.78 9.92 19.81
C ALA A 132 7.05 8.62 19.50
N ASP A 133 5.84 8.47 20.03
CA ASP A 133 4.95 7.34 19.76
C ASP A 133 3.76 7.69 18.87
N THR A 134 3.70 8.96 18.43
CA THR A 134 2.66 9.46 17.52
C THR A 134 3.29 10.33 16.44
N LEU A 135 2.62 10.38 15.30
CA LEU A 135 2.96 11.29 14.20
C LEU A 135 1.70 11.97 13.71
N SER A 136 1.77 13.28 13.48
CA SER A 136 0.69 14.04 12.88
C SER A 136 0.74 13.96 11.35
N TRP A 137 -0.36 14.28 10.71
CA TRP A 137 -0.42 14.43 9.25
C TRP A 137 0.62 15.41 8.74
N LYS A 138 0.75 16.56 9.43
CA LYS A 138 1.72 17.59 9.09
C LYS A 138 3.15 17.05 9.14
N GLU A 139 3.51 16.33 10.18
CA GLU A 139 4.84 15.73 10.31
C GLU A 139 5.14 14.75 9.19
N VAL A 140 4.14 13.95 8.79
CA VAL A 140 4.33 12.93 7.77
C VAL A 140 4.37 13.50 6.36
N PHE A 141 3.53 14.49 6.05
CA PHE A 141 3.35 14.95 4.67
C PHE A 141 3.82 16.36 4.37
N GLU A 142 3.96 17.22 5.36
CA GLU A 142 4.18 18.65 5.12
C GLU A 142 5.52 19.16 5.65
N GLU A 143 5.95 18.65 6.80
CA GLU A 143 7.16 19.15 7.46
C GLU A 143 8.41 18.84 6.64
N ILE A 144 9.34 19.81 6.58
CA ILE A 144 10.58 19.68 5.83
C ILE A 144 11.65 19.14 6.76
N TYR A 145 12.26 18.01 6.37
CA TYR A 145 13.38 17.40 7.08
C TYR A 145 14.67 17.72 6.33
N ASP A 146 15.57 18.43 6.98
CA ASP A 146 16.83 18.87 6.40
C ASP A 146 17.98 18.49 7.34
N GLU A 147 19.03 17.89 6.80
CA GLU A 147 20.21 17.50 7.56
C GLU A 147 21.07 18.70 7.99
N ARG A 148 20.80 19.90 7.49
CA ARG A 148 21.51 21.09 7.90
C ARG A 148 20.94 21.66 9.20
N PRO A 149 21.79 21.98 10.18
CA PRO A 149 21.29 22.60 11.40
C PRO A 149 20.59 23.92 11.06
N LYS A 150 19.45 24.14 11.70
CA LYS A 150 18.77 25.45 11.64
C LYS A 150 19.67 26.47 12.34
N GLN A 151 20.07 27.49 11.61
CA GLN A 151 20.78 28.62 12.15
C GLN A 151 19.82 29.53 12.93
#